data_e764f6d757f6d9846737d6e8db9d892b
#
_entry.id   e764f6d757f6d9846737d6e8db9d892b
#
_cell.length_a   1.000
_cell.length_b   1.000
_cell.length_c   1.000
_cell.angle_alpha   90.00
_cell.angle_beta   90.00
_cell.angle_gamma   90.00
#
_symmetry.space_group_name_H-M   'P 1'
#
loop_
_entity.id
_entity.type
_entity.pdbx_description
1 polymer ?
#
loop_
_entity_poly.entity_id
_entity_poly.type
_entity_poly.pdbx_seq_one_letter_code
_entity_poly.pdbx_strand_id
1 'polypeptide(L)'
;MLERFSIALRSGLVNKFGRIPTAQKFSDDFNLRSVKPITRETARKWINGLTMPESERLLVLIQWLNLNSDYVYLPSTEVGVGVDVENYPPGKIQRLRKIEVFARNALNFASPRIAIMDKDGTIILVNEAWRAAANRNPPLHKTTALCEGANYLEILDKVKGPEKENARETASAIRDLAKNPRKKFAFKYPCHAPSKKHWFIAEISSFHEKENQCLTISHQEISERQFLAKI
;
A
#
# COMPACT_ATOMS: atom_id res chain seq x y z
N MET A 1 3.85 8.59 17.28
CA MET A 1 3.24 9.19 16.06
C MET A 1 3.71 10.62 15.82
N LEU A 2 3.54 11.55 16.76
CA LEU A 2 3.95 12.97 16.63
C LEU A 2 5.44 13.14 16.30
N GLU A 3 6.30 12.41 16.97
CA GLU A 3 7.76 12.45 16.76
C GLU A 3 8.14 11.99 15.35
N ARG A 4 7.58 10.88 14.90
CA ARG A 4 7.81 10.35 13.53
C ARG A 4 7.36 11.33 12.45
N PHE A 5 6.19 11.92 12.63
CA PHE A 5 5.70 12.96 11.72
C PHE A 5 6.66 14.16 11.66
N SER A 6 7.11 14.65 12.82
CA SER A 6 8.04 15.77 12.90
C SER A 6 9.38 15.46 12.21
N ILE A 7 9.91 14.27 12.38
CA ILE A 7 11.13 13.80 11.70
C ILE A 7 10.91 13.78 10.19
N ALA A 8 9.81 13.16 9.71
CA ALA A 8 9.48 13.09 8.29
C ALA A 8 9.29 14.49 7.69
N LEU A 9 8.56 15.36 8.37
CA LEU A 9 8.33 16.74 7.95
C LEU A 9 9.64 17.53 7.84
N ARG A 10 10.49 17.48 8.86
CA ARG A 10 11.80 18.15 8.86
C ARG A 10 12.69 17.64 7.75
N SER A 11 12.75 16.33 7.55
CA SER A 11 13.50 15.71 6.45
C SER A 11 13.00 16.20 5.09
N GLY A 12 11.68 16.19 4.86
CA GLY A 12 11.07 16.68 3.63
C GLY A 12 11.35 18.18 3.38
N LEU A 13 11.32 18.98 4.44
CA LEU A 13 11.65 20.41 4.35
C LEU A 13 13.13 20.63 4.01
N VAL A 14 14.04 19.89 4.64
CA VAL A 14 15.48 19.97 4.33
C VAL A 14 15.75 19.52 2.89
N ASN A 15 15.12 18.43 2.46
CA ASN A 15 15.28 17.95 1.08
C ASN A 15 14.79 18.97 0.04
N LYS A 16 13.75 19.74 0.36
CA LYS A 16 13.16 20.71 -0.59
C LYS A 16 13.81 22.07 -0.56
N PHE A 17 14.22 22.54 0.62
CA PHE A 17 14.72 23.90 0.82
C PHE A 17 16.20 23.97 1.18
N GLY A 18 16.89 22.85 1.29
CA GLY A 18 18.29 22.75 1.77
C GLY A 18 18.44 22.98 3.28
N ARG A 19 17.40 23.48 3.95
CA ARG A 19 17.33 23.73 5.40
C ARG A 19 15.88 23.72 5.87
N ILE A 20 15.65 23.70 7.19
CA ILE A 20 14.33 23.90 7.73
C ILE A 20 13.98 25.40 7.59
N PRO A 21 12.91 25.75 6.84
CA PRO A 21 12.49 27.15 6.69
C PRO A 21 11.94 27.68 8.01
N THR A 22 11.79 29.03 8.10
CA THR A 22 11.05 29.64 9.20
C THR A 22 9.59 29.18 9.17
N ALA A 23 8.92 29.17 10.33
CA ALA A 23 7.51 28.80 10.40
C ALA A 23 6.61 29.71 9.55
N GLN A 24 6.97 30.98 9.40
CA GLN A 24 6.29 31.90 8.50
C GLN A 24 6.42 31.48 7.04
N LYS A 25 7.65 31.28 6.56
CA LYS A 25 7.91 30.84 5.19
C LYS A 25 7.22 29.52 4.88
N PHE A 26 7.25 28.56 5.82
CA PHE A 26 6.57 27.27 5.66
C PHE A 26 5.04 27.44 5.57
N SER A 27 4.42 28.28 6.43
CA SER A 27 2.97 28.52 6.36
C SER A 27 2.58 29.20 5.05
N ASP A 28 3.35 30.16 4.58
CA ASP A 28 3.07 30.87 3.31
C ASP A 28 3.12 29.91 2.13
N ASP A 29 4.18 29.09 2.03
CA ASP A 29 4.34 28.11 0.97
C ASP A 29 3.29 26.99 1.02
N PHE A 30 2.86 26.57 2.22
CA PHE A 30 1.78 25.59 2.40
C PHE A 30 0.43 26.17 1.93
N ASN A 31 0.13 27.41 2.31
CA ASN A 31 -1.15 28.06 2.00
C ASN A 31 -1.37 28.31 0.51
N LEU A 32 -0.30 28.36 -0.29
CA LEU A 32 -0.39 28.39 -1.75
C LEU A 32 -0.90 27.05 -2.35
N ARG A 33 -0.92 25.95 -1.56
CA ARG A 33 -1.21 24.58 -2.01
C ARG A 33 -2.41 23.96 -1.33
N SER A 34 -2.89 24.58 -0.28
CA SER A 34 -3.97 24.05 0.54
C SER A 34 -5.18 24.97 0.51
N VAL A 35 -6.36 24.42 0.29
CA VAL A 35 -7.63 25.13 0.40
C VAL A 35 -7.92 25.56 1.85
N LYS A 36 -7.33 24.84 2.82
CA LYS A 36 -7.44 25.16 4.26
C LYS A 36 -6.13 25.73 4.77
N PRO A 37 -5.98 27.06 4.82
CA PRO A 37 -4.74 27.70 5.24
C PRO A 37 -4.38 27.37 6.69
N ILE A 38 -3.11 27.54 7.02
CA ILE A 38 -2.57 27.40 8.38
C ILE A 38 -1.92 28.70 8.83
N THR A 39 -1.85 28.87 10.16
CA THR A 39 -1.13 29.99 10.77
C THR A 39 0.35 29.65 10.94
N ARG A 40 1.18 30.69 11.12
CA ARG A 40 2.58 30.55 11.52
C ARG A 40 2.73 29.68 12.78
N GLU A 41 1.83 29.82 13.76
CA GLU A 41 1.87 29.04 14.99
C GLU A 41 1.56 27.55 14.75
N THR A 42 0.62 27.25 13.87
CA THR A 42 0.34 25.88 13.43
C THR A 42 1.56 25.27 12.74
N ALA A 43 2.18 26.02 11.84
CA ALA A 43 3.41 25.58 11.16
C ALA A 43 4.54 25.29 12.15
N ARG A 44 4.74 26.17 13.17
CA ARG A 44 5.72 25.96 14.24
C ARG A 44 5.44 24.70 15.04
N LYS A 45 4.18 24.46 15.42
CA LYS A 45 3.77 23.26 16.16
C LYS A 45 4.06 21.98 15.37
N TRP A 46 3.80 21.97 14.06
CA TRP A 46 4.07 20.82 13.21
C TRP A 46 5.58 20.55 13.06
N ILE A 47 6.38 21.57 12.79
CA ILE A 47 7.85 21.45 12.68
C ILE A 47 8.46 20.89 13.97
N ASN A 48 7.90 21.27 15.12
CA ASN A 48 8.40 20.85 16.44
C ASN A 48 7.72 19.57 16.99
N GLY A 49 6.84 18.94 16.20
CA GLY A 49 6.18 17.71 16.61
C GLY A 49 5.22 17.84 17.79
N LEU A 50 4.65 19.06 17.97
CA LEU A 50 3.72 19.32 19.06
C LEU A 50 2.28 18.96 18.73
N THR A 51 1.92 18.98 17.44
CA THR A 51 0.59 18.60 16.93
C THR A 51 0.70 17.93 15.58
N MET A 52 -0.31 17.10 15.25
CA MET A 52 -0.47 16.48 13.93
C MET A 52 -1.40 17.37 13.08
N PRO A 53 -1.18 17.45 11.76
CA PRO A 53 -2.18 17.96 10.83
C PRO A 53 -3.37 17.01 10.71
N GLU A 54 -4.54 17.55 10.41
CA GLU A 54 -5.70 16.77 9.98
C GLU A 54 -5.42 16.10 8.62
N SER A 55 -6.18 15.04 8.31
CA SER A 55 -5.93 14.17 7.15
C SER A 55 -5.77 14.92 5.83
N GLU A 56 -6.61 15.94 5.55
CA GLU A 56 -6.52 16.72 4.32
C GLU A 56 -5.21 17.53 4.22
N ARG A 57 -4.83 18.21 5.31
CA ARG A 57 -3.59 18.97 5.37
C ARG A 57 -2.35 18.08 5.34
N LEU A 58 -2.47 16.88 5.91
CA LEU A 58 -1.41 15.89 5.89
C LEU A 58 -1.17 15.36 4.47
N LEU A 59 -2.23 15.12 3.68
CA LEU A 59 -2.11 14.73 2.28
C LEU A 59 -1.38 15.80 1.44
N VAL A 60 -1.68 17.09 1.67
CA VAL A 60 -0.96 18.17 1.01
C VAL A 60 0.53 18.14 1.35
N LEU A 61 0.89 17.89 2.61
CA LEU A 61 2.29 17.79 3.03
C LEU A 61 3.00 16.58 2.40
N ILE A 62 2.34 15.43 2.38
CA ILE A 62 2.87 14.20 1.77
C ILE A 62 3.17 14.46 0.29
N GLN A 63 2.23 15.01 -0.46
CA GLN A 63 2.41 15.30 -1.89
C GLN A 63 3.46 16.39 -2.14
N TRP A 64 3.38 17.50 -1.39
CA TRP A 64 4.25 18.65 -1.59
C TRP A 64 5.71 18.40 -1.24
N LEU A 65 5.95 17.71 -0.13
CA LEU A 65 7.29 17.44 0.39
C LEU A 65 7.78 16.02 0.09
N ASN A 66 6.98 15.25 -0.66
CA ASN A 66 7.25 13.84 -0.97
C ASN A 66 7.57 13.03 0.30
N LEU A 67 6.72 13.21 1.34
CA LEU A 67 6.89 12.48 2.59
C LEU A 67 6.48 11.02 2.38
N ASN A 68 7.20 10.11 3.01
CA ASN A 68 6.78 8.72 3.02
C ASN A 68 5.51 8.56 3.89
N SER A 69 4.39 8.22 3.27
CA SER A 69 3.10 8.03 3.95
C SER A 69 3.15 6.95 5.02
N ASP A 70 3.95 5.91 4.81
CA ASP A 70 4.08 4.79 5.74
C ASP A 70 4.73 5.22 7.07
N TYR A 71 5.65 6.20 7.01
CA TYR A 71 6.27 6.78 8.20
C TYR A 71 5.29 7.61 9.05
N VAL A 72 4.21 8.09 8.42
CA VAL A 72 3.24 8.99 9.07
C VAL A 72 2.04 8.22 9.61
N TYR A 73 1.64 7.11 8.97
CA TYR A 73 0.37 6.42 9.25
C TYR A 73 0.48 5.08 9.96
N LEU A 74 1.65 4.41 9.97
CA LEU A 74 1.74 3.11 10.63
C LEU A 74 1.76 3.24 12.16
N PRO A 75 0.84 2.60 12.87
CA PRO A 75 1.01 2.33 14.30
C PRO A 75 2.26 1.48 14.49
N SER A 76 2.90 1.63 15.64
CA SER A 76 4.11 0.91 16.04
C SER A 76 3.85 -0.60 16.24
N THR A 77 3.47 -1.31 15.20
CA THR A 77 3.64 -2.74 15.12
C THR A 77 4.94 -2.95 14.35
N GLU A 78 5.90 -3.50 15.05
CA GLU A 78 7.19 -3.93 14.58
C GLU A 78 7.02 -4.85 13.35
N VAL A 79 6.96 -4.27 12.17
CA VAL A 79 7.41 -4.99 11.00
C VAL A 79 8.90 -4.69 10.92
N GLY A 80 9.65 -5.56 11.58
CA GLY A 80 11.10 -5.52 11.60
C GLY A 80 11.67 -5.76 10.21
N VAL A 81 11.74 -4.70 9.43
CA VAL A 81 12.84 -4.55 8.51
C VAL A 81 13.85 -3.69 9.26
N GLY A 82 14.60 -4.35 10.12
CA GLY A 82 15.77 -3.77 10.78
C GLY A 82 16.83 -3.46 9.73
N VAL A 83 16.63 -2.39 9.00
CA VAL A 83 17.72 -1.71 8.32
C VAL A 83 18.25 -0.72 9.37
N ASP A 84 19.37 -1.08 9.99
CA ASP A 84 20.17 -0.19 10.82
C ASP A 84 20.57 1.02 9.96
N VAL A 85 19.70 2.04 9.99
CA VAL A 85 19.87 3.26 9.17
C VAL A 85 21.12 4.05 9.62
N GLU A 86 21.58 3.83 10.85
CA GLU A 86 22.76 4.49 11.43
C GLU A 86 24.08 4.06 10.77
N ASN A 87 24.14 2.90 10.13
CA ASN A 87 25.35 2.34 9.53
C ASN A 87 25.47 2.51 8.00
N TYR A 88 24.51 3.21 7.35
CA TYR A 88 24.58 3.38 5.89
C TYR A 88 25.03 4.78 5.48
N PRO A 89 26.00 4.89 4.55
CA PRO A 89 26.38 6.18 3.96
C PRO A 89 25.16 6.90 3.38
N PRO A 90 25.02 8.22 3.55
CA PRO A 90 23.86 8.99 3.10
C PRO A 90 23.48 8.76 1.62
N GLY A 91 24.47 8.59 0.75
CA GLY A 91 24.27 8.30 -0.68
C GLY A 91 23.65 6.93 -0.96
N LYS A 92 23.89 5.92 -0.10
CA LYS A 92 23.33 4.58 -0.26
C LYS A 92 21.85 4.56 0.15
N ILE A 93 21.48 5.28 1.21
CA ILE A 93 20.09 5.45 1.64
C ILE A 93 19.27 6.15 0.54
N GLN A 94 19.81 7.21 -0.05
CA GLN A 94 19.13 7.93 -1.12
C GLN A 94 18.94 7.05 -2.37
N ARG A 95 19.91 6.20 -2.69
CA ARG A 95 19.80 5.23 -3.80
C ARG A 95 18.73 4.18 -3.52
N LEU A 96 18.67 3.62 -2.31
CA LEU A 96 17.66 2.65 -1.90
C LEU A 96 16.25 3.25 -1.97
N ARG A 97 16.06 4.48 -1.50
CA ARG A 97 14.76 5.20 -1.60
C ARG A 97 14.35 5.42 -3.06
N LYS A 98 15.27 5.77 -3.94
CA LYS A 98 14.97 5.90 -5.38
C LYS A 98 14.50 4.57 -5.99
N ILE A 99 15.17 3.47 -5.62
CA ILE A 99 14.81 2.12 -6.09
C ILE A 99 13.42 1.74 -5.55
N GLU A 100 13.14 1.99 -4.28
CA GLU A 100 11.83 1.72 -3.66
C GLU A 100 10.71 2.50 -4.37
N VAL A 101 10.89 3.81 -4.55
CA VAL A 101 9.92 4.66 -5.28
C VAL A 101 9.73 4.17 -6.71
N PHE A 102 10.80 3.81 -7.40
CA PHE A 102 10.72 3.27 -8.75
C PHE A 102 9.95 1.95 -8.79
N ALA A 103 10.26 1.02 -7.88
CA ALA A 103 9.60 -0.28 -7.80
C ALA A 103 8.09 -0.13 -7.48
N ARG A 104 7.75 0.73 -6.54
CA ARG A 104 6.36 1.06 -6.18
C ARG A 104 5.60 1.68 -7.37
N ASN A 105 6.22 2.62 -8.07
CA ASN A 105 5.63 3.21 -9.27
C ASN A 105 5.43 2.17 -10.38
N ALA A 106 6.44 1.33 -10.64
CA ALA A 106 6.33 0.25 -11.63
C ALA A 106 5.18 -0.71 -11.29
N LEU A 107 5.01 -1.07 -10.01
CA LEU A 107 3.91 -1.89 -9.55
C LEU A 107 2.54 -1.19 -9.74
N ASN A 108 2.46 0.12 -9.49
CA ASN A 108 1.25 0.91 -9.67
C ASN A 108 0.86 1.10 -11.14
N PHE A 109 1.82 1.06 -12.06
CA PHE A 109 1.55 1.07 -13.50
C PHE A 109 1.02 -0.28 -14.04
N ALA A 110 1.18 -1.36 -13.28
CA ALA A 110 0.65 -2.66 -13.68
C ALA A 110 -0.88 -2.64 -13.70
N SER A 111 -1.47 -3.07 -14.83
CA SER A 111 -2.93 -3.15 -14.99
C SER A 111 -3.61 -4.19 -14.11
N PRO A 112 -3.01 -5.39 -13.85
CA PRO A 112 -3.59 -6.34 -12.90
C PRO A 112 -3.66 -5.74 -11.49
N ARG A 113 -4.68 -6.15 -10.74
CA ARG A 113 -4.75 -5.89 -9.28
C ARG A 113 -3.75 -6.80 -8.61
N ILE A 114 -2.77 -6.25 -7.91
CA ILE A 114 -1.68 -7.03 -7.30
C ILE A 114 -1.67 -6.80 -5.80
N ALA A 115 -1.60 -7.90 -5.04
CA ALA A 115 -1.28 -7.89 -3.61
C ALA A 115 -0.10 -8.82 -3.34
N ILE A 116 0.77 -8.40 -2.43
CA ILE A 116 1.84 -9.18 -1.85
C ILE A 116 1.50 -9.41 -0.38
N MET A 117 1.62 -10.64 0.08
CA MET A 117 1.31 -11.03 1.45
C MET A 117 2.40 -11.94 2.02
N ASP A 118 2.43 -12.06 3.34
CA ASP A 118 3.25 -13.06 4.01
C ASP A 118 2.64 -14.47 3.86
N LYS A 119 3.34 -15.47 4.37
CA LYS A 119 2.90 -16.89 4.33
C LYS A 119 1.60 -17.14 5.12
N ASP A 120 1.25 -16.26 6.05
CA ASP A 120 0.06 -16.36 6.91
C ASP A 120 -1.14 -15.56 6.34
N GLY A 121 -0.95 -14.94 5.17
CA GLY A 121 -1.99 -14.22 4.43
C GLY A 121 -2.16 -12.76 4.80
N THR A 122 -1.26 -12.18 5.61
CA THR A 122 -1.29 -10.75 5.93
C THR A 122 -0.75 -9.96 4.75
N ILE A 123 -1.53 -9.02 4.25
CA ILE A 123 -1.16 -8.17 3.11
C ILE A 123 -0.04 -7.22 3.52
N ILE A 124 1.10 -7.31 2.83
CA ILE A 124 2.28 -6.47 3.03
C ILE A 124 2.22 -5.25 2.11
N LEU A 125 1.76 -5.43 0.87
CA LEU A 125 1.75 -4.38 -0.13
C LEU A 125 0.68 -4.65 -1.19
N VAL A 126 0.00 -3.58 -1.65
CA VAL A 126 -0.90 -3.64 -2.80
C VAL A 126 -0.58 -2.53 -3.79
N ASN A 127 -0.93 -2.74 -5.07
CA ASN A 127 -0.84 -1.69 -6.08
C ASN A 127 -2.11 -0.82 -6.14
N GLU A 128 -2.04 0.28 -6.90
CA GLU A 128 -3.16 1.22 -7.03
C GLU A 128 -4.42 0.58 -7.64
N ALA A 129 -4.26 -0.34 -8.59
CA ALA A 129 -5.38 -1.07 -9.20
C ALA A 129 -6.13 -1.93 -8.16
N TRP A 130 -5.41 -2.54 -7.21
CA TRP A 130 -6.01 -3.26 -6.08
C TRP A 130 -6.75 -2.31 -5.15
N ARG A 131 -6.14 -1.20 -4.72
CA ARG A 131 -6.77 -0.20 -3.85
C ARG A 131 -8.05 0.35 -4.45
N ALA A 132 -8.02 0.69 -5.74
CA ALA A 132 -9.19 1.19 -6.45
C ALA A 132 -10.32 0.15 -6.50
N ALA A 133 -10.01 -1.14 -6.61
CA ALA A 133 -10.99 -2.21 -6.57
C ALA A 133 -11.55 -2.43 -5.16
N ALA A 134 -10.71 -2.43 -4.14
CA ALA A 134 -11.11 -2.56 -2.74
C ALA A 134 -12.05 -1.42 -2.31
N ASN A 135 -11.76 -0.20 -2.73
CA ASN A 135 -12.59 0.98 -2.43
C ASN A 135 -13.96 0.95 -3.13
N ARG A 136 -14.05 0.35 -4.32
CA ARG A 136 -15.32 0.20 -5.06
C ARG A 136 -16.22 -0.88 -4.49
N ASN A 137 -15.63 -1.91 -3.90
CA ASN A 137 -16.32 -3.04 -3.31
C ASN A 137 -15.87 -3.21 -1.84
N PRO A 138 -16.28 -2.30 -0.95
CA PRO A 138 -15.93 -2.45 0.46
C PRO A 138 -16.52 -3.76 0.98
N PRO A 139 -15.76 -4.53 1.79
CA PRO A 139 -16.30 -5.73 2.42
C PRO A 139 -17.53 -5.37 3.23
N LEU A 140 -18.52 -6.27 3.29
CA LEU A 140 -19.80 -6.11 3.97
C LEU A 140 -19.69 -5.70 5.46
N HIS A 141 -18.53 -5.83 6.05
CA HIS A 141 -18.19 -5.36 7.40
C HIS A 141 -17.22 -4.17 7.29
N LYS A 142 -17.72 -3.00 7.54
CA LYS A 142 -17.14 -1.64 7.38
C LYS A 142 -15.79 -1.35 8.05
N THR A 143 -15.05 -2.32 8.54
CA THR A 143 -13.92 -2.07 9.44
C THR A 143 -12.53 -2.35 8.90
N THR A 144 -12.37 -3.02 7.77
CA THR A 144 -11.02 -3.32 7.26
C THR A 144 -11.00 -3.23 5.74
N ALA A 145 -10.37 -2.18 5.22
CA ALA A 145 -10.03 -2.14 3.79
C ALA A 145 -9.14 -3.35 3.47
N LEU A 146 -9.38 -3.99 2.32
CA LEU A 146 -8.56 -5.08 1.76
C LEU A 146 -7.19 -4.53 1.30
N CYS A 147 -6.44 -3.92 2.23
CA CYS A 147 -5.15 -3.28 1.98
C CYS A 147 -4.13 -3.77 3.01
N GLU A 148 -2.99 -3.15 3.06
CA GLU A 148 -1.88 -3.50 3.93
C GLU A 148 -2.33 -3.65 5.40
N GLY A 149 -1.83 -4.70 6.04
CA GLY A 149 -2.17 -5.09 7.42
C GLY A 149 -3.44 -5.93 7.57
N ALA A 150 -4.27 -6.06 6.52
CA ALA A 150 -5.42 -6.96 6.54
C ALA A 150 -4.98 -8.40 6.29
N ASN A 151 -5.63 -9.37 6.95
CA ASN A 151 -5.43 -10.78 6.63
C ASN A 151 -6.40 -11.21 5.53
N TYR A 152 -5.85 -11.49 4.35
CA TYR A 152 -6.64 -11.84 3.17
C TYR A 152 -7.32 -13.20 3.30
N LEU A 153 -6.66 -14.19 3.93
CA LEU A 153 -7.24 -15.50 4.17
C LEU A 153 -8.47 -15.43 5.08
N GLU A 154 -8.42 -14.63 6.15
CA GLU A 154 -9.58 -14.45 7.02
C GLU A 154 -10.78 -13.83 6.29
N ILE A 155 -10.50 -12.94 5.34
CA ILE A 155 -11.54 -12.31 4.54
C ILE A 155 -12.15 -13.30 3.57
N LEU A 156 -11.32 -14.08 2.86
CA LEU A 156 -11.78 -15.13 1.95
C LEU A 156 -12.63 -16.20 2.66
N ASP A 157 -12.25 -16.60 3.87
CA ASP A 157 -12.98 -17.60 4.66
C ASP A 157 -14.38 -17.09 5.09
N LYS A 158 -14.57 -15.78 5.18
CA LYS A 158 -15.84 -15.15 5.56
C LYS A 158 -16.77 -14.86 4.38
N VAL A 159 -16.33 -15.06 3.13
CA VAL A 159 -17.14 -14.82 1.93
C VAL A 159 -18.36 -15.75 1.90
N LYS A 160 -19.52 -15.17 1.61
CA LYS A 160 -20.82 -15.88 1.48
C LYS A 160 -21.44 -15.60 0.12
N GLY A 161 -22.40 -16.43 -0.27
CA GLY A 161 -23.14 -16.23 -1.52
C GLY A 161 -22.42 -16.80 -2.75
N PRO A 162 -22.69 -16.26 -3.96
CA PRO A 162 -22.21 -16.83 -5.23
C PRO A 162 -20.69 -16.90 -5.36
N GLU A 163 -19.96 -16.02 -4.70
CA GLU A 163 -18.49 -15.92 -4.79
C GLU A 163 -17.76 -16.85 -3.79
N LYS A 164 -18.50 -17.57 -2.95
CA LYS A 164 -17.92 -18.43 -1.90
C LYS A 164 -16.97 -19.47 -2.45
N GLU A 165 -17.30 -20.12 -3.57
CA GLU A 165 -16.46 -21.17 -4.14
C GLU A 165 -15.14 -20.61 -4.68
N ASN A 166 -15.19 -19.48 -5.40
CA ASN A 166 -13.98 -18.79 -5.88
C ASN A 166 -13.09 -18.34 -4.72
N ALA A 167 -13.68 -17.82 -3.64
CA ALA A 167 -12.94 -17.42 -2.45
C ALA A 167 -12.28 -18.62 -1.77
N ARG A 168 -12.96 -19.75 -1.68
CA ARG A 168 -12.44 -20.99 -1.12
C ARG A 168 -11.29 -21.57 -1.94
N GLU A 169 -11.42 -21.57 -3.27
CA GLU A 169 -10.36 -22.00 -4.18
C GLU A 169 -9.12 -21.13 -4.04
N THR A 170 -9.30 -19.80 -3.99
CA THR A 170 -8.22 -18.84 -3.75
C THR A 170 -7.53 -19.09 -2.41
N ALA A 171 -8.28 -19.24 -1.33
CA ALA A 171 -7.74 -19.50 0.00
C ALA A 171 -6.97 -20.83 0.06
N SER A 172 -7.50 -21.87 -0.59
CA SER A 172 -6.83 -23.16 -0.69
C SER A 172 -5.51 -23.07 -1.44
N ALA A 173 -5.47 -22.38 -2.57
CA ALA A 173 -4.26 -22.17 -3.37
C ALA A 173 -3.19 -21.38 -2.59
N ILE A 174 -3.57 -20.34 -1.84
CA ILE A 174 -2.65 -19.60 -0.98
C ILE A 174 -2.05 -20.49 0.09
N ARG A 175 -2.88 -21.28 0.80
CA ARG A 175 -2.43 -22.22 1.84
C ARG A 175 -1.53 -23.36 1.30
N ASP A 176 -1.82 -23.83 0.09
CA ASP A 176 -0.97 -24.84 -0.54
C ASP A 176 0.39 -24.26 -0.96
N LEU A 177 0.42 -23.04 -1.48
CA LEU A 177 1.66 -22.32 -1.81
C LEU A 177 2.52 -22.01 -0.59
N ALA A 178 1.91 -21.68 0.54
CA ALA A 178 2.63 -21.48 1.80
C ALA A 178 3.40 -22.74 2.22
N LYS A 179 2.88 -23.92 1.89
CA LYS A 179 3.53 -25.22 2.16
C LYS A 179 4.44 -25.70 1.03
N ASN A 180 4.14 -25.32 -0.21
CA ASN A 180 4.78 -25.78 -1.43
C ASN A 180 5.19 -24.61 -2.35
N PRO A 181 6.25 -23.85 -2.00
CA PRO A 181 6.56 -22.57 -2.62
C PRO A 181 6.97 -22.64 -4.11
N ARG A 182 7.25 -23.81 -4.64
CA ARG A 182 7.61 -23.99 -6.06
C ARG A 182 6.41 -24.09 -7.00
N LYS A 183 5.20 -24.25 -6.48
CA LYS A 183 3.98 -24.31 -7.28
C LYS A 183 3.58 -22.91 -7.75
N LYS A 184 2.78 -22.88 -8.79
CA LYS A 184 2.04 -21.70 -9.24
C LYS A 184 0.61 -22.12 -9.48
N PHE A 185 -0.32 -21.25 -9.16
CA PHE A 185 -1.73 -21.49 -9.43
C PHE A 185 -2.25 -20.40 -10.35
N ALA A 186 -3.06 -20.81 -11.33
CA ALA A 186 -3.81 -19.88 -12.16
C ALA A 186 -5.20 -20.48 -12.39
N PHE A 187 -6.23 -19.67 -12.19
CA PHE A 187 -7.61 -20.05 -12.44
C PHE A 187 -8.42 -18.86 -12.93
N LYS A 188 -9.44 -19.13 -13.71
CA LYS A 188 -10.33 -18.13 -14.27
C LYS A 188 -11.65 -18.16 -13.52
N TYR A 189 -12.22 -16.98 -13.23
CA TYR A 189 -13.47 -16.87 -12.54
C TYR A 189 -14.31 -15.69 -13.05
N PRO A 190 -15.65 -15.81 -13.04
CA PRO A 190 -16.54 -14.69 -13.31
C PRO A 190 -16.70 -13.83 -12.05
N CYS A 191 -16.76 -12.51 -12.24
CA CYS A 191 -17.10 -11.56 -11.19
C CYS A 191 -17.97 -10.47 -11.80
N HIS A 192 -19.27 -10.72 -11.88
CA HIS A 192 -20.21 -9.87 -12.60
C HIS A 192 -20.77 -8.75 -11.72
N ALA A 193 -20.75 -7.53 -12.25
CA ALA A 193 -21.53 -6.43 -11.71
C ALA A 193 -22.98 -6.52 -12.21
N PRO A 194 -23.97 -5.89 -11.55
CA PRO A 194 -25.36 -5.96 -11.98
C PRO A 194 -25.61 -5.52 -13.43
N SER A 195 -24.79 -4.61 -13.95
CA SER A 195 -24.93 -4.05 -15.30
C SER A 195 -23.89 -4.52 -16.30
N LYS A 196 -22.86 -5.28 -15.88
CA LYS A 196 -21.76 -5.66 -16.75
C LYS A 196 -21.15 -7.00 -16.34
N LYS A 197 -20.92 -7.83 -17.33
CA LYS A 197 -20.20 -9.09 -17.16
C LYS A 197 -18.69 -8.83 -17.15
N HIS A 198 -18.00 -9.41 -16.18
CA HIS A 198 -16.56 -9.36 -16.04
C HIS A 198 -15.99 -10.76 -15.81
N TRP A 199 -14.86 -11.01 -16.40
CA TRP A 199 -14.11 -12.24 -16.24
C TRP A 199 -12.69 -11.91 -15.80
N PHE A 200 -12.16 -12.71 -14.93
CA PHE A 200 -10.82 -12.52 -14.38
C PHE A 200 -10.01 -13.80 -14.47
N ILE A 201 -8.71 -13.65 -14.57
CA ILE A 201 -7.74 -14.67 -14.25
C ILE A 201 -7.03 -14.26 -12.94
N ALA A 202 -6.99 -15.17 -11.99
CA ALA A 202 -6.15 -15.03 -10.80
C ALA A 202 -4.88 -15.86 -10.99
N GLU A 203 -3.73 -15.27 -10.70
CA GLU A 203 -2.46 -15.95 -10.66
C GLU A 203 -1.85 -15.80 -9.27
N ILE A 204 -1.42 -16.91 -8.68
CA ILE A 204 -0.83 -16.93 -7.35
C ILE A 204 0.53 -17.62 -7.44
N SER A 205 1.55 -16.97 -6.92
CA SER A 205 2.92 -17.47 -6.88
C SER A 205 3.61 -17.06 -5.59
N SER A 206 4.74 -17.69 -5.29
CA SER A 206 5.55 -17.32 -4.14
C SER A 206 6.97 -16.93 -4.55
N PHE A 207 7.59 -16.12 -3.73
CA PHE A 207 9.01 -15.78 -3.79
C PHE A 207 9.56 -15.65 -2.37
N HIS A 208 10.88 -15.61 -2.25
CA HIS A 208 11.53 -15.43 -0.96
C HIS A 208 12.21 -14.08 -0.91
N GLU A 209 12.00 -13.38 0.19
CA GLU A 209 12.79 -12.23 0.57
C GLU A 209 13.60 -12.61 1.80
N LYS A 210 14.91 -12.86 1.59
CA LYS A 210 15.82 -13.43 2.60
C LYS A 210 15.26 -14.78 3.11
N GLU A 211 14.94 -14.88 4.40
CA GLU A 211 14.36 -16.09 5.01
C GLU A 211 12.84 -16.07 5.01
N ASN A 212 12.22 -14.97 4.59
CA ASN A 212 10.77 -14.82 4.61
C ASN A 212 10.16 -15.24 3.27
N GLN A 213 9.19 -16.13 3.33
CA GLN A 213 8.38 -16.47 2.18
C GLN A 213 7.27 -15.45 2.01
N CYS A 214 7.20 -14.88 0.81
CA CYS A 214 6.13 -13.99 0.39
C CYS A 214 5.30 -14.64 -0.71
N LEU A 215 4.03 -14.30 -0.74
CA LEU A 215 3.06 -14.74 -1.75
C LEU A 215 2.58 -13.54 -2.54
N THR A 216 2.43 -13.72 -3.85
CA THR A 216 1.85 -12.72 -4.73
C THR A 216 0.55 -13.24 -5.29
N ILE A 217 -0.50 -12.45 -5.24
CA ILE A 217 -1.73 -12.70 -5.98
C ILE A 217 -1.98 -11.55 -6.95
N SER A 218 -2.32 -11.90 -8.19
CA SER A 218 -2.77 -10.93 -9.19
C SER A 218 -4.13 -11.31 -9.75
N HIS A 219 -4.98 -10.30 -10.01
CA HIS A 219 -6.25 -10.47 -10.70
C HIS A 219 -6.27 -9.56 -11.93
N GLN A 220 -6.29 -10.18 -13.10
CA GLN A 220 -6.37 -9.49 -14.38
C GLN A 220 -7.74 -9.68 -15.00
N GLU A 221 -8.37 -8.58 -15.41
CA GLU A 221 -9.59 -8.66 -16.22
C GLU A 221 -9.25 -9.18 -17.61
N ILE A 222 -10.03 -10.15 -18.08
CA ILE A 222 -9.87 -10.81 -19.39
C ILE A 222 -11.17 -10.73 -20.18
N SER A 223 -11.08 -10.89 -21.48
CA SER A 223 -12.27 -10.97 -22.35
C SER A 223 -12.98 -12.30 -22.16
N GLU A 224 -14.28 -12.36 -22.51
CA GLU A 224 -15.06 -13.60 -22.51
C GLU A 224 -14.40 -14.68 -23.39
N ARG A 225 -13.84 -14.30 -24.53
CA ARG A 225 -13.10 -15.20 -25.42
C ARG A 225 -11.89 -15.83 -24.71
N GLN A 226 -11.13 -15.04 -23.95
CA GLN A 226 -9.99 -15.54 -23.17
C GLN A 226 -10.44 -16.41 -22.00
N PHE A 227 -11.61 -16.11 -21.41
CA PHE A 227 -12.19 -16.93 -20.34
C PHE A 227 -12.57 -18.33 -20.86
N LEU A 228 -13.20 -18.41 -22.03
CA LEU A 228 -13.61 -19.66 -22.65
C LEU A 228 -12.47 -20.49 -23.25
N ALA A 229 -11.32 -19.87 -23.54
CA ALA A 229 -10.13 -20.60 -23.98
C ALA A 229 -9.56 -21.45 -22.83
N LYS A 230 -9.04 -22.63 -23.12
CA LYS A 230 -8.36 -23.47 -22.11
C LYS A 230 -7.09 -22.77 -21.59
N ILE A 231 -6.80 -22.94 -20.29
CA ILE A 231 -5.53 -22.49 -19.69
C ILE A 231 -4.43 -23.44 -20.11
#